data_d8b4e511410237ab017dcedc4c8a4774
#
_entry.id   d8b4e511410237ab017dcedc4c8a4774
#
_cell.length_a   1.000
_cell.length_b   1.000
_cell.length_c   1.000
_cell.angle_alpha   90.00
_cell.angle_beta   90.00
_cell.angle_gamma   90.00
#
_symmetry.space_group_name_H-M   'P 1'
#
loop_
_entity.id
_entity.type
_entity.pdbx_description
1 polymer ?
#
loop_
_entity_poly.entity_id
_entity_poly.type
_entity_poly.pdbx_seq_one_letter_code
_entity_poly.pdbx_strand_id
1 'polypeptide(L)'
;MIIIGSGPAGLAAAVYGQRAKLDLVVIEKQMISGGQILNTTEVDNYPGLPGIGGFELGQKFREHAEKLGAPFVTDEITEVRLNEDGTKTVVGSEGSYTAKTLVIASGAEHSLLGVPGEKELTGSGVSYCATCDGNFYRNRVTAVVGGGDVALGDALYLARLCQKVYLIHRRDSFRGAKILEDKVRETENIELVLDSTVEEIRGDGQLKSVLVKNKKSGAESELAIDGLFIAVGIVPESKNFPFLATDERGYVLGDESCETNVPGVYAAGDVRKKQLRQVITAVADGANAVESAVRYLTEQ
;
A
#
# COMPACT_ATOMS: atom_id res chain seq x y z
N MET A 1 11.48 -22.13 3.73
CA MET A 1 11.10 -20.84 3.10
C MET A 1 11.00 -19.77 4.16
N ILE A 2 11.45 -18.55 3.89
CA ILE A 2 11.19 -17.39 4.75
C ILE A 2 10.22 -16.44 4.00
N ILE A 3 9.22 -15.91 4.70
CA ILE A 3 8.28 -14.90 4.20
C ILE A 3 8.48 -13.64 5.04
N ILE A 4 8.83 -12.50 4.42
CA ILE A 4 9.02 -11.22 5.09
C ILE A 4 7.78 -10.35 4.88
N GLY A 5 7.09 -10.05 5.98
CA GLY A 5 5.85 -9.28 6.02
C GLY A 5 4.60 -10.15 6.11
N SER A 6 3.65 -9.73 6.93
CA SER A 6 2.36 -10.39 7.17
C SER A 6 1.16 -9.54 6.73
N GLY A 7 1.34 -8.76 5.65
CA GLY A 7 0.24 -8.19 4.89
C GLY A 7 -0.48 -9.26 4.06
N PRO A 8 -1.50 -8.88 3.25
CA PRO A 8 -2.28 -9.83 2.45
C PRO A 8 -1.44 -10.77 1.57
N ALA A 9 -0.35 -10.27 0.99
CA ALA A 9 0.55 -11.08 0.17
C ALA A 9 1.30 -12.14 0.99
N GLY A 10 1.89 -11.75 2.13
CA GLY A 10 2.62 -12.67 3.00
C GLY A 10 1.71 -13.69 3.66
N LEU A 11 0.50 -13.30 4.08
CA LEU A 11 -0.48 -14.22 4.65
C LEU A 11 -1.00 -15.22 3.60
N ALA A 12 -1.23 -14.79 2.36
CA ALA A 12 -1.55 -15.70 1.27
C ALA A 12 -0.39 -16.66 0.98
N ALA A 13 0.84 -16.16 0.94
CA ALA A 13 2.03 -17.00 0.77
C ALA A 13 2.14 -18.04 1.90
N ALA A 14 1.86 -17.66 3.15
CA ALA A 14 1.86 -18.60 4.29
C ALA A 14 0.82 -19.71 4.13
N VAL A 15 -0.41 -19.36 3.72
CA VAL A 15 -1.50 -20.32 3.45
C VAL A 15 -1.08 -21.30 2.35
N TYR A 16 -0.60 -20.83 1.22
CA TYR A 16 -0.20 -21.66 0.09
C TYR A 16 1.04 -22.51 0.43
N GLY A 17 2.03 -21.93 1.14
CA GLY A 17 3.23 -22.65 1.59
C GLY A 17 2.92 -23.81 2.53
N GLN A 18 2.01 -23.60 3.50
CA GLN A 18 1.56 -24.68 4.38
C GLN A 18 0.77 -25.76 3.64
N ARG A 19 -0.07 -25.40 2.69
CA ARG A 19 -0.77 -26.35 1.83
C ARG A 19 0.19 -27.18 0.96
N ALA A 20 1.30 -26.57 0.53
CA ALA A 20 2.39 -27.25 -0.18
C ALA A 20 3.32 -28.02 0.76
N LYS A 21 3.06 -28.04 2.07
CA LYS A 21 3.88 -28.68 3.12
C LYS A 21 5.33 -28.18 3.14
N LEU A 22 5.54 -26.92 2.83
CA LEU A 22 6.87 -26.32 2.97
C LEU A 22 7.16 -26.03 4.45
N ASP A 23 8.40 -26.29 4.84
CA ASP A 23 8.95 -25.76 6.08
C ASP A 23 9.17 -24.26 5.90
N LEU A 24 8.35 -23.43 6.58
CA LEU A 24 8.34 -21.98 6.42
C LEU A 24 8.23 -21.25 7.75
N VAL A 25 8.62 -19.97 7.72
CA VAL A 25 8.38 -19.01 8.79
C VAL A 25 7.98 -17.67 8.18
N VAL A 26 7.00 -17.00 8.81
CA VAL A 26 6.62 -15.62 8.49
C VAL A 26 7.24 -14.68 9.51
N ILE A 27 7.99 -13.70 9.04
CA ILE A 27 8.64 -12.70 9.89
C ILE A 27 7.92 -11.34 9.69
N GLU A 28 7.48 -10.75 10.79
CA GLU A 28 6.74 -9.48 10.77
C GLU A 28 7.29 -8.54 11.84
N LYS A 29 7.50 -7.27 11.48
CA LYS A 29 7.97 -6.25 12.43
C LYS A 29 6.90 -5.83 13.45
N GLN A 30 5.63 -5.93 13.08
CA GLN A 30 4.49 -5.55 13.91
C GLN A 30 3.94 -6.76 14.68
N MET A 31 3.38 -6.53 15.85
CA MET A 31 2.68 -7.58 16.62
C MET A 31 1.38 -8.03 15.95
N ILE A 32 0.80 -7.18 15.10
CA ILE A 32 -0.49 -7.41 14.44
C ILE A 32 -0.26 -7.58 12.95
N SER A 33 -0.77 -8.67 12.39
CA SER A 33 -0.75 -8.96 10.97
C SER A 33 -1.85 -8.22 10.21
N GLY A 34 -1.60 -7.89 8.94
CA GLY A 34 -2.57 -7.22 8.05
C GLY A 34 -1.91 -6.14 7.18
N GLY A 35 -0.79 -5.57 7.61
CA GLY A 35 -0.12 -4.51 6.88
C GLY A 35 -1.02 -3.28 6.72
N GLN A 36 -1.04 -2.67 5.54
CA GLN A 36 -1.78 -1.43 5.29
C GLN A 36 -3.31 -1.55 5.47
N ILE A 37 -3.89 -2.74 5.29
CA ILE A 37 -5.35 -2.90 5.43
C ILE A 37 -5.85 -2.64 6.85
N LEU A 38 -4.98 -2.69 7.86
CA LEU A 38 -5.34 -2.38 9.25
C LEU A 38 -5.89 -0.96 9.43
N ASN A 39 -5.49 -0.03 8.56
CA ASN A 39 -5.92 1.37 8.58
C ASN A 39 -7.20 1.63 7.76
N THR A 40 -7.76 0.59 7.13
CA THR A 40 -8.96 0.69 6.30
C THR A 40 -10.19 0.37 7.15
N THR A 41 -11.13 1.30 7.24
CA THR A 41 -12.35 1.13 8.04
C THR A 41 -13.21 0.00 7.48
N GLU A 42 -13.37 -0.07 6.15
CA GLU A 42 -14.20 -1.03 5.46
C GLU A 42 -13.61 -1.40 4.10
N VAL A 43 -13.64 -2.68 3.75
CA VAL A 43 -13.14 -3.23 2.48
C VAL A 43 -14.32 -3.77 1.68
N ASP A 44 -14.70 -3.04 0.62
CA ASP A 44 -15.85 -3.39 -0.24
C ASP A 44 -15.46 -4.14 -1.52
N ASN A 45 -14.17 -4.15 -1.84
CA ASN A 45 -13.65 -4.66 -3.10
C ASN A 45 -12.90 -5.99 -2.98
N TYR A 46 -13.11 -6.71 -1.86
CA TYR A 46 -12.61 -8.07 -1.70
C TYR A 46 -13.75 -9.07 -1.88
N PRO A 47 -13.79 -9.85 -2.99
CA PRO A 47 -14.91 -10.73 -3.30
C PRO A 47 -15.19 -11.75 -2.19
N GLY A 48 -16.45 -11.90 -1.84
CA GLY A 48 -16.92 -12.83 -0.81
C GLY A 48 -17.00 -12.25 0.61
N LEU A 49 -16.41 -11.09 0.87
CA LEU A 49 -16.44 -10.42 2.17
C LEU A 49 -16.73 -8.92 2.03
N PRO A 50 -17.85 -8.52 1.41
CA PRO A 50 -18.19 -7.11 1.25
C PRO A 50 -18.43 -6.46 2.60
N GLY A 51 -17.92 -5.24 2.79
CA GLY A 51 -18.14 -4.47 4.02
C GLY A 51 -17.35 -4.93 5.24
N ILE A 52 -16.36 -5.81 5.06
CA ILE A 52 -15.53 -6.26 6.19
C ILE A 52 -14.55 -5.17 6.60
N GLY A 53 -14.35 -4.95 7.91
CA GLY A 53 -13.30 -4.07 8.40
C GLY A 53 -11.90 -4.58 8.04
N GLY A 54 -11.00 -3.67 7.71
CA GLY A 54 -9.64 -4.06 7.30
C GLY A 54 -8.88 -4.81 8.39
N PHE A 55 -9.06 -4.43 9.65
CA PHE A 55 -8.52 -5.15 10.80
C PHE A 55 -9.07 -6.58 10.86
N GLU A 56 -10.40 -6.75 10.77
CA GLU A 56 -11.04 -8.07 10.79
C GLU A 56 -10.58 -8.94 9.61
N LEU A 57 -10.45 -8.37 8.42
CA LEU A 57 -9.94 -9.09 7.25
C LEU A 57 -8.52 -9.58 7.47
N GLY A 58 -7.64 -8.71 8.01
CA GLY A 58 -6.27 -9.09 8.37
C GLY A 58 -6.23 -10.24 9.37
N GLN A 59 -7.07 -10.19 10.41
CA GLN A 59 -7.18 -11.27 11.39
C GLN A 59 -7.69 -12.58 10.77
N LYS A 60 -8.69 -12.54 9.90
CA LYS A 60 -9.17 -13.75 9.19
C LYS A 60 -8.08 -14.38 8.32
N PHE A 61 -7.26 -13.58 7.64
CA PHE A 61 -6.12 -14.11 6.88
C PHE A 61 -5.08 -14.74 7.79
N ARG A 62 -4.76 -14.09 8.91
CA ARG A 62 -3.83 -14.59 9.92
C ARG A 62 -4.30 -15.91 10.52
N GLU A 63 -5.54 -15.96 11.01
CA GLU A 63 -6.16 -17.17 11.56
C GLU A 63 -6.15 -18.34 10.55
N HIS A 64 -6.37 -18.07 9.27
CA HIS A 64 -6.33 -19.10 8.24
C HIS A 64 -4.93 -19.70 8.12
N ALA A 65 -3.88 -18.86 8.08
CA ALA A 65 -2.51 -19.34 8.02
C ALA A 65 -2.11 -20.14 9.28
N GLU A 66 -2.51 -19.66 10.47
CA GLU A 66 -2.26 -20.35 11.74
C GLU A 66 -2.98 -21.70 11.86
N LYS A 67 -4.22 -21.80 11.39
CA LYS A 67 -4.98 -23.05 11.33
C LYS A 67 -4.29 -24.12 10.47
N LEU A 68 -3.50 -23.69 9.49
CA LEU A 68 -2.68 -24.57 8.66
C LEU A 68 -1.30 -24.84 9.27
N GLY A 69 -0.97 -24.25 10.41
CA GLY A 69 0.28 -24.46 11.14
C GLY A 69 1.41 -23.50 10.77
N ALA A 70 1.14 -22.38 10.10
CA ALA A 70 2.18 -21.41 9.76
C ALA A 70 2.78 -20.77 11.02
N PRO A 71 4.09 -20.88 11.26
CA PRO A 71 4.76 -20.19 12.37
C PRO A 71 5.02 -18.74 12.03
N PHE A 72 4.85 -17.86 13.01
CA PHE A 72 5.09 -16.43 12.91
C PHE A 72 6.11 -16.00 13.97
N VAL A 73 7.00 -15.10 13.56
CA VAL A 73 8.00 -14.48 14.42
C VAL A 73 7.88 -12.97 14.30
N THR A 74 7.88 -12.27 15.44
CA THR A 74 7.97 -10.81 15.45
C THR A 74 9.45 -10.43 15.49
N ASP A 75 9.92 -9.84 14.39
CA ASP A 75 11.31 -9.37 14.26
C ASP A 75 11.40 -8.30 13.17
N GLU A 76 12.26 -7.32 13.36
CA GLU A 76 12.52 -6.27 12.37
C GLU A 76 13.74 -6.64 11.53
N ILE A 77 13.53 -6.87 10.23
CA ILE A 77 14.61 -7.29 9.33
C ILE A 77 15.49 -6.09 8.98
N THR A 78 16.78 -6.23 9.26
CA THR A 78 17.80 -5.21 9.02
C THR A 78 18.68 -5.51 7.81
N GLU A 79 18.89 -6.80 7.48
CA GLU A 79 19.76 -7.21 6.39
C GLU A 79 19.30 -8.55 5.78
N VAL A 80 19.56 -8.74 4.50
CA VAL A 80 19.47 -10.04 3.83
C VAL A 80 20.78 -10.34 3.11
N ARG A 81 21.33 -11.52 3.33
CA ARG A 81 22.55 -12.00 2.71
C ARG A 81 22.26 -13.16 1.77
N LEU A 82 22.86 -13.11 0.59
CA LEU A 82 22.86 -14.22 -0.36
C LEU A 82 24.11 -15.04 -0.13
N ASN A 83 23.94 -16.32 0.24
CA ASN A 83 25.04 -17.20 0.56
C ASN A 83 25.58 -17.91 -0.69
N GLU A 84 26.83 -18.32 -0.67
CA GLU A 84 27.49 -19.02 -1.79
C GLU A 84 26.85 -20.37 -2.14
N ASP A 85 26.21 -21.03 -1.16
CA ASP A 85 25.48 -22.29 -1.32
C ASP A 85 24.06 -22.09 -1.90
N GLY A 86 23.71 -20.86 -2.29
CA GLY A 86 22.40 -20.51 -2.83
C GLY A 86 21.31 -20.29 -1.76
N THR A 87 21.59 -20.51 -0.47
CA THR A 87 20.66 -20.16 0.60
C THR A 87 20.61 -18.64 0.84
N LYS A 88 19.61 -18.16 1.56
CA LYS A 88 19.42 -16.76 1.93
C LYS A 88 19.35 -16.66 3.44
N THR A 89 20.21 -15.82 4.03
CA THR A 89 20.19 -15.51 5.46
C THR A 89 19.54 -14.15 5.67
N VAL A 90 18.45 -14.15 6.43
CA VAL A 90 17.72 -12.96 6.84
C VAL A 90 18.13 -12.62 8.26
N VAL A 91 18.63 -11.41 8.49
CA VAL A 91 19.09 -10.93 9.79
C VAL A 91 18.05 -9.94 10.32
N GLY A 92 17.53 -10.24 11.48
CA GLY A 92 16.64 -9.37 12.23
C GLY A 92 17.31 -8.74 13.45
N SER A 93 16.59 -7.95 14.20
CA SER A 93 17.03 -7.37 15.47
C SER A 93 17.15 -8.44 16.59
N GLU A 94 16.33 -9.48 16.53
CA GLU A 94 16.25 -10.53 17.54
C GLU A 94 16.95 -11.83 17.13
N GLY A 95 17.21 -12.05 15.82
CA GLY A 95 17.82 -13.29 15.36
C GLY A 95 18.19 -13.33 13.89
N SER A 96 18.64 -14.52 13.47
CA SER A 96 18.96 -14.80 12.07
C SER A 96 18.28 -16.07 11.61
N TYR A 97 17.78 -16.06 10.37
CA TYR A 97 17.00 -17.13 9.77
C TYR A 97 17.60 -17.47 8.41
N THR A 98 17.76 -18.75 8.11
CA THR A 98 18.34 -19.19 6.82
C THR A 98 17.39 -20.14 6.11
N ALA A 99 17.17 -19.91 4.81
CA ALA A 99 16.31 -20.76 3.98
C ALA A 99 16.79 -20.78 2.52
N LYS A 100 16.33 -21.79 1.76
CA LYS A 100 16.57 -21.89 0.32
C LYS A 100 15.79 -20.87 -0.49
N THR A 101 14.59 -20.51 -0.03
CA THR A 101 13.71 -19.56 -0.73
C THR A 101 13.24 -18.44 0.18
N LEU A 102 13.04 -17.24 -0.41
CA LEU A 102 12.63 -16.02 0.26
C LEU A 102 11.47 -15.36 -0.50
N VAL A 103 10.38 -15.09 0.21
CA VAL A 103 9.28 -14.25 -0.32
C VAL A 103 9.32 -12.90 0.39
N ILE A 104 9.54 -11.84 -0.38
CA ILE A 104 9.53 -10.46 0.08
C ILE A 104 8.13 -9.90 -0.12
N ALA A 105 7.39 -9.76 0.98
CA ALA A 105 6.02 -9.25 1.03
C ALA A 105 5.92 -8.02 1.94
N SER A 106 7.01 -7.22 1.97
CA SER A 106 7.17 -6.05 2.85
C SER A 106 6.21 -4.89 2.53
N GLY A 107 5.55 -4.93 1.35
CA GLY A 107 4.56 -3.94 0.95
C GLY A 107 5.16 -2.60 0.53
N ALA A 108 4.38 -1.55 0.71
CA ALA A 108 4.75 -0.17 0.42
C ALA A 108 4.06 0.75 1.44
N GLU A 109 4.61 1.91 1.70
CA GLU A 109 4.03 2.90 2.62
C GLU A 109 3.59 4.15 1.86
N HIS A 110 2.47 4.75 2.29
CA HIS A 110 2.03 6.02 1.73
C HIS A 110 2.93 7.14 2.24
N SER A 111 3.31 8.04 1.32
CA SER A 111 4.00 9.26 1.70
C SER A 111 3.03 10.18 2.45
N LEU A 112 3.44 10.61 3.62
CA LEU A 112 2.68 11.54 4.44
C LEU A 112 2.86 12.98 3.95
N LEU A 113 1.88 13.85 4.22
CA LEU A 113 2.05 15.30 4.10
C LEU A 113 2.94 15.83 5.22
N GLY A 114 2.88 15.20 6.40
CA GLY A 114 3.63 15.59 7.59
C GLY A 114 3.05 16.82 8.30
N VAL A 115 1.76 17.06 8.15
CA VAL A 115 1.06 18.21 8.73
C VAL A 115 0.27 17.84 9.99
N PRO A 116 0.01 18.81 10.90
CA PRO A 116 -0.85 18.56 12.05
C PRO A 116 -2.22 18.03 11.66
N GLY A 117 -2.76 17.09 12.44
CA GLY A 117 -4.06 16.46 12.22
C GLY A 117 -4.06 15.28 11.26
N GLU A 118 -2.98 15.05 10.48
CA GLU A 118 -2.94 13.97 9.49
C GLU A 118 -3.07 12.60 10.15
N LYS A 119 -2.23 12.33 11.16
CA LYS A 119 -2.22 11.02 11.83
C LYS A 119 -3.46 10.79 12.68
N GLU A 120 -3.90 11.82 13.38
CA GLU A 120 -5.03 11.79 14.30
C GLU A 120 -6.36 11.52 13.57
N LEU A 121 -6.48 12.00 12.32
CA LEU A 121 -7.69 11.88 11.51
C LEU A 121 -7.60 10.81 10.41
N THR A 122 -6.48 10.08 10.32
CA THR A 122 -6.37 8.91 9.44
C THR A 122 -7.43 7.87 9.80
N GLY A 123 -8.24 7.44 8.83
CA GLY A 123 -9.42 6.59 9.01
C GLY A 123 -10.66 7.31 9.52
N SER A 124 -10.54 8.59 9.92
CA SER A 124 -11.65 9.43 10.40
C SER A 124 -11.86 10.66 9.50
N GLY A 125 -11.72 10.47 8.19
CA GLY A 125 -11.83 11.53 7.19
C GLY A 125 -10.58 11.70 6.34
N VAL A 126 -9.40 11.31 6.81
CA VAL A 126 -8.17 11.26 6.01
C VAL A 126 -7.95 9.84 5.49
N SER A 127 -7.76 9.71 4.18
CA SER A 127 -7.51 8.47 3.48
C SER A 127 -6.35 8.59 2.48
N TYR A 128 -5.76 7.47 2.12
CA TYR A 128 -4.70 7.35 1.10
C TYR A 128 -5.16 6.51 -0.11
N CYS A 129 -6.45 6.11 -0.14
CA CYS A 129 -6.99 5.24 -1.20
C CYS A 129 -8.40 5.67 -1.59
N ALA A 130 -8.54 6.42 -2.69
CA ALA A 130 -9.84 6.85 -3.16
C ALA A 130 -10.75 5.69 -3.62
N THR A 131 -10.18 4.65 -4.21
CA THR A 131 -10.94 3.46 -4.65
C THR A 131 -11.39 2.58 -3.49
N CYS A 132 -10.73 2.68 -2.32
CA CYS A 132 -11.12 1.97 -1.11
C CYS A 132 -12.26 2.70 -0.40
N ASP A 133 -12.06 3.99 -0.12
CA ASP A 133 -12.88 4.75 0.84
C ASP A 133 -13.84 5.75 0.16
N GLY A 134 -13.71 5.98 -1.14
CA GLY A 134 -14.47 7.02 -1.84
C GLY A 134 -15.99 6.86 -1.75
N ASN A 135 -16.49 5.63 -1.64
CA ASN A 135 -17.92 5.36 -1.51
C ASN A 135 -18.56 5.93 -0.23
N PHE A 136 -17.79 6.08 0.87
CA PHE A 136 -18.27 6.69 2.12
C PHE A 136 -18.57 8.18 1.99
N TYR A 137 -18.03 8.82 0.94
CA TYR A 137 -18.16 10.26 0.69
C TYR A 137 -19.14 10.58 -0.43
N ARG A 138 -20.04 9.67 -0.76
CA ARG A 138 -21.08 9.89 -1.79
C ARG A 138 -21.92 11.11 -1.45
N ASN A 139 -22.07 12.03 -2.42
CA ASN A 139 -22.76 13.32 -2.30
C ASN A 139 -22.17 14.27 -1.23
N ARG A 140 -20.90 14.08 -0.83
CA ARG A 140 -20.19 14.95 0.11
C ARG A 140 -19.12 15.77 -0.60
N VAL A 141 -18.49 16.68 0.14
CA VAL A 141 -17.37 17.49 -0.34
C VAL A 141 -16.06 16.85 0.06
N THR A 142 -15.19 16.60 -0.92
CA THR A 142 -13.90 15.97 -0.67
C THR A 142 -12.74 16.79 -1.24
N ALA A 143 -11.53 16.48 -0.79
CA ALA A 143 -10.32 17.01 -1.39
C ALA A 143 -9.33 15.89 -1.72
N VAL A 144 -8.57 16.07 -2.81
CA VAL A 144 -7.41 15.24 -3.17
C VAL A 144 -6.17 16.11 -3.13
N VAL A 145 -5.11 15.62 -2.47
CA VAL A 145 -3.81 16.29 -2.46
C VAL A 145 -2.83 15.52 -3.32
N GLY A 146 -2.34 16.14 -4.38
CA GLY A 146 -1.37 15.54 -5.27
C GLY A 146 -1.34 16.17 -6.65
N GLY A 147 -0.58 15.59 -7.58
CA GLY A 147 -0.47 16.12 -8.95
C GLY A 147 0.18 15.16 -9.94
N GLY A 148 0.25 13.88 -9.59
CA GLY A 148 0.61 12.79 -10.51
C GLY A 148 -0.64 12.03 -11.00
N ASP A 149 -0.44 10.99 -11.81
CA ASP A 149 -1.53 10.17 -12.38
C ASP A 149 -2.50 9.65 -11.33
N VAL A 150 -2.00 9.22 -10.17
CA VAL A 150 -2.83 8.73 -9.06
C VAL A 150 -3.77 9.83 -8.57
N ALA A 151 -3.25 11.02 -8.27
CA ALA A 151 -4.08 12.12 -7.77
C ALA A 151 -5.13 12.58 -8.79
N LEU A 152 -4.77 12.65 -10.09
CA LEU A 152 -5.71 13.00 -11.15
C LEU A 152 -6.77 11.91 -11.32
N GLY A 153 -6.37 10.64 -11.29
CA GLY A 153 -7.28 9.48 -11.33
C GLY A 153 -8.24 9.45 -10.15
N ASP A 154 -7.72 9.68 -8.93
CA ASP A 154 -8.51 9.73 -7.70
C ASP A 154 -9.52 10.87 -7.73
N ALA A 155 -9.12 12.07 -8.19
CA ALA A 155 -10.04 13.21 -8.34
C ALA A 155 -11.18 12.89 -9.33
N LEU A 156 -10.87 12.28 -10.47
CA LEU A 156 -11.87 11.86 -11.45
C LEU A 156 -12.78 10.72 -10.92
N TYR A 157 -12.24 9.81 -10.13
CA TYR A 157 -13.02 8.77 -9.49
C TYR A 157 -13.99 9.35 -8.47
N LEU A 158 -13.50 10.20 -7.57
CA LEU A 158 -14.31 10.87 -6.55
C LEU A 158 -15.34 11.81 -7.13
N ALA A 159 -15.05 12.48 -8.24
CA ALA A 159 -16.01 13.36 -8.91
C ALA A 159 -17.28 12.64 -9.38
N ARG A 160 -17.23 11.33 -9.63
CA ARG A 160 -18.41 10.51 -9.96
C ARG A 160 -19.28 10.18 -8.75
N LEU A 161 -18.73 10.31 -7.55
CA LEU A 161 -19.39 9.92 -6.31
C LEU A 161 -19.80 11.13 -5.47
N CYS A 162 -18.92 12.11 -5.42
CA CYS A 162 -18.99 13.23 -4.51
C CYS A 162 -19.72 14.44 -5.13
N GLN A 163 -20.28 15.30 -4.29
CA GLN A 163 -20.89 16.55 -4.71
C GLN A 163 -19.83 17.49 -5.30
N LYS A 164 -18.66 17.56 -4.67
CA LYS A 164 -17.55 18.44 -5.07
C LYS A 164 -16.21 17.81 -4.67
N VAL A 165 -15.20 18.01 -5.51
CA VAL A 165 -13.83 17.60 -5.25
C VAL A 165 -12.89 18.79 -5.38
N TYR A 166 -12.13 19.12 -4.36
CA TYR A 166 -11.00 20.03 -4.46
C TYR A 166 -9.75 19.24 -4.84
N LEU A 167 -9.05 19.62 -5.90
CA LEU A 167 -7.74 19.07 -6.24
C LEU A 167 -6.64 20.05 -5.88
N ILE A 168 -5.98 19.80 -4.75
CA ILE A 168 -4.96 20.66 -4.16
C ILE A 168 -3.59 20.23 -4.68
N HIS A 169 -2.89 21.16 -5.35
CA HIS A 169 -1.55 20.88 -5.87
C HIS A 169 -0.58 22.04 -5.60
N ARG A 170 0.66 21.67 -5.19
CA ARG A 170 1.72 22.62 -4.79
C ARG A 170 2.36 23.41 -5.95
N ARG A 171 1.98 23.15 -7.20
CA ARG A 171 2.47 23.81 -8.43
C ARG A 171 1.29 24.27 -9.27
N ASP A 172 1.58 25.05 -10.30
CA ASP A 172 0.59 25.49 -11.30
C ASP A 172 0.33 24.46 -12.42
N SER A 173 1.15 23.41 -12.49
CA SER A 173 1.09 22.37 -13.50
C SER A 173 1.21 20.98 -12.89
N PHE A 174 0.49 20.02 -13.43
CA PHE A 174 0.51 18.63 -13.01
C PHE A 174 1.67 17.87 -13.64
N ARG A 175 2.07 16.77 -13.00
CA ARG A 175 3.07 15.82 -13.53
C ARG A 175 2.41 14.59 -14.15
N GLY A 176 1.09 14.45 -13.99
CA GLY A 176 0.31 13.36 -14.55
C GLY A 176 0.14 13.48 -16.05
N ALA A 177 -0.34 12.42 -16.67
CA ALA A 177 -0.59 12.35 -18.10
C ALA A 177 -1.57 13.44 -18.55
N LYS A 178 -1.26 14.09 -19.68
CA LYS A 178 -2.06 15.21 -20.19
C LYS A 178 -3.53 14.85 -20.38
N ILE A 179 -3.82 13.63 -20.83
CA ILE A 179 -5.20 13.16 -21.01
C ILE A 179 -6.00 13.13 -19.70
N LEU A 180 -5.35 12.86 -18.55
CA LEU A 180 -6.00 12.91 -17.24
C LEU A 180 -6.20 14.36 -16.79
N GLU A 181 -5.19 15.22 -17.02
CA GLU A 181 -5.29 16.65 -16.73
C GLU A 181 -6.45 17.30 -17.48
N ASP A 182 -6.57 17.02 -18.79
CA ASP A 182 -7.64 17.59 -19.61
C ASP A 182 -9.02 17.16 -19.09
N LYS A 183 -9.20 15.89 -18.78
CA LYS A 183 -10.43 15.37 -18.16
C LYS A 183 -10.76 16.04 -16.82
N VAL A 184 -9.75 16.23 -15.97
CA VAL A 184 -9.92 16.90 -14.68
C VAL A 184 -10.40 18.34 -14.89
N ARG A 185 -9.83 19.06 -15.85
CA ARG A 185 -10.20 20.45 -16.17
C ARG A 185 -11.61 20.58 -16.79
N GLU A 186 -12.07 19.54 -17.47
CA GLU A 186 -13.40 19.47 -18.08
C GLU A 186 -14.49 19.02 -17.10
N THR A 187 -14.11 18.49 -15.94
CA THR A 187 -15.05 17.96 -14.95
C THR A 187 -15.59 19.08 -14.04
N GLU A 188 -16.86 19.41 -14.18
CA GLU A 188 -17.49 20.60 -13.58
C GLU A 188 -17.41 20.66 -12.05
N ASN A 189 -17.48 19.51 -11.37
CA ASN A 189 -17.45 19.44 -9.91
C ASN A 189 -16.04 19.24 -9.32
N ILE A 190 -14.98 19.36 -10.13
CA ILE A 190 -13.60 19.43 -9.66
C ILE A 190 -13.13 20.89 -9.65
N GLU A 191 -12.77 21.39 -8.48
CA GLU A 191 -12.15 22.70 -8.33
C GLU A 191 -10.63 22.55 -8.11
N LEU A 192 -9.86 23.24 -8.95
CA LEU A 192 -8.40 23.22 -8.87
C LEU A 192 -7.89 24.26 -7.87
N VAL A 193 -7.15 23.82 -6.86
CA VAL A 193 -6.47 24.64 -5.86
C VAL A 193 -4.97 24.54 -6.10
N LEU A 194 -4.50 25.26 -7.12
CA LEU A 194 -3.12 25.21 -7.57
C LEU A 194 -2.21 26.14 -6.75
N ASP A 195 -0.88 25.92 -6.89
CA ASP A 195 0.16 26.64 -6.16
C ASP A 195 -0.04 26.59 -4.64
N SER A 196 -0.67 25.54 -4.13
CA SER A 196 -1.18 25.49 -2.77
C SER A 196 -0.75 24.21 -2.05
N THR A 197 -0.49 24.35 -0.75
CA THR A 197 -0.16 23.24 0.17
C THR A 197 -1.18 23.20 1.30
N VAL A 198 -1.46 21.99 1.79
CA VAL A 198 -2.19 21.81 3.05
C VAL A 198 -1.20 22.06 4.18
N GLU A 199 -1.55 22.93 5.12
CA GLU A 199 -0.73 23.29 6.28
C GLU A 199 -1.24 22.63 7.57
N GLU A 200 -2.55 22.36 7.64
CA GLU A 200 -3.20 21.77 8.80
C GLU A 200 -4.48 21.03 8.38
N ILE A 201 -4.75 19.92 9.01
CA ILE A 201 -5.99 19.15 8.88
C ILE A 201 -6.76 19.28 10.19
N ARG A 202 -8.00 19.76 10.13
CA ARG A 202 -8.79 20.14 11.29
C ARG A 202 -10.02 19.27 11.47
N GLY A 203 -10.25 18.88 12.71
CA GLY A 203 -11.41 18.10 13.12
C GLY A 203 -11.40 17.79 14.60
N ASP A 204 -12.47 17.19 15.05
CA ASP A 204 -12.64 16.72 16.42
C ASP A 204 -13.20 15.28 16.35
N GLY A 205 -12.31 14.30 16.38
CA GLY A 205 -12.64 12.89 16.13
C GLY A 205 -13.07 12.57 14.71
N GLN A 206 -13.39 13.57 13.88
CA GLN A 206 -13.71 13.46 12.45
C GLN A 206 -13.26 14.72 11.72
N LEU A 207 -12.81 14.56 10.47
CA LEU A 207 -12.40 15.66 9.61
C LEU A 207 -13.54 16.66 9.38
N LYS A 208 -13.20 17.96 9.42
CA LYS A 208 -14.15 19.07 9.15
C LYS A 208 -13.63 20.03 8.10
N SER A 209 -12.31 20.28 8.09
CA SER A 209 -11.72 21.25 7.16
C SER A 209 -10.22 21.02 7.02
N VAL A 210 -9.63 21.65 6.02
CA VAL A 210 -8.17 21.81 5.85
C VAL A 210 -7.80 23.26 5.70
N LEU A 211 -6.70 23.66 6.34
CA LEU A 211 -6.06 24.95 6.10
C LEU A 211 -5.12 24.81 4.90
N VAL A 212 -5.36 25.62 3.88
CA VAL A 212 -4.58 25.62 2.64
C VAL A 212 -3.86 26.95 2.51
N LYS A 213 -2.58 26.91 2.13
CA LYS A 213 -1.75 28.10 1.88
C LYS A 213 -1.32 28.17 0.43
N ASN A 214 -1.63 29.29 -0.23
CA ASN A 214 -1.13 29.56 -1.56
C ASN A 214 0.34 30.01 -1.49
N LYS A 215 1.22 29.28 -2.17
CA LYS A 215 2.67 29.50 -2.12
C LYS A 215 3.14 30.77 -2.83
N LYS A 216 2.37 31.28 -3.80
CA LYS A 216 2.73 32.48 -4.56
C LYS A 216 2.26 33.76 -3.85
N SER A 217 1.03 33.76 -3.35
CA SER A 217 0.45 34.93 -2.67
C SER A 217 0.68 34.95 -1.15
N GLY A 218 0.98 33.79 -0.55
CA GLY A 218 1.03 33.61 0.89
C GLY A 218 -0.36 33.57 1.56
N ALA A 219 -1.45 33.73 0.78
CA ALA A 219 -2.80 33.74 1.33
C ALA A 219 -3.18 32.34 1.89
N GLU A 220 -3.82 32.37 3.03
CA GLU A 220 -4.37 31.19 3.69
C GLU A 220 -5.89 31.16 3.51
N SER A 221 -6.44 29.98 3.28
CA SER A 221 -7.88 29.73 3.18
C SER A 221 -8.24 28.42 3.84
N GLU A 222 -9.43 28.36 4.41
CA GLU A 222 -9.97 27.15 5.00
C GLU A 222 -11.01 26.55 4.05
N LEU A 223 -10.82 25.27 3.72
CA LEU A 223 -11.75 24.50 2.89
C LEU A 223 -12.51 23.52 3.80
N ALA A 224 -13.83 23.71 3.88
CA ALA A 224 -14.71 22.77 4.57
C ALA A 224 -14.86 21.51 3.70
N ILE A 225 -14.48 20.34 4.22
CA ILE A 225 -14.52 19.06 3.52
C ILE A 225 -14.87 17.93 4.49
N ASP A 226 -15.50 16.89 3.95
CA ASP A 226 -15.85 15.68 4.70
C ASP A 226 -14.77 14.58 4.58
N GLY A 227 -14.00 14.62 3.48
CA GLY A 227 -12.95 13.62 3.20
C GLY A 227 -11.72 14.23 2.53
N LEU A 228 -10.52 13.83 2.98
CA LEU A 228 -9.24 14.21 2.40
C LEU A 228 -8.51 12.98 1.90
N PHE A 229 -8.19 12.93 0.60
CA PHE A 229 -7.44 11.85 -0.02
C PHE A 229 -6.03 12.30 -0.35
N ILE A 230 -5.03 11.67 0.27
CA ILE A 230 -3.63 12.04 0.14
C ILE A 230 -2.96 11.15 -0.92
N ALA A 231 -2.64 11.72 -2.08
CA ALA A 231 -2.06 11.05 -3.23
C ALA A 231 -0.69 11.67 -3.63
N VAL A 232 0.20 11.85 -2.64
CA VAL A 232 1.52 12.47 -2.83
C VAL A 232 2.63 11.49 -3.11
N GLY A 233 2.33 10.19 -3.09
CA GLY A 233 3.23 9.10 -3.46
C GLY A 233 3.05 7.88 -2.57
N ILE A 234 3.62 6.77 -3.05
CA ILE A 234 3.75 5.50 -2.33
C ILE A 234 5.20 5.07 -2.47
N VAL A 235 5.83 4.66 -1.38
CA VAL A 235 7.22 4.23 -1.33
C VAL A 235 7.25 2.74 -1.03
N PRO A 236 7.81 1.90 -1.91
CA PRO A 236 7.95 0.47 -1.64
C PRO A 236 8.97 0.23 -0.52
N GLU A 237 8.67 -0.73 0.36
CA GLU A 237 9.56 -1.16 1.43
C GLU A 237 10.61 -2.15 0.90
N SER A 238 11.47 -1.65 0.00
CA SER A 238 12.53 -2.42 -0.69
C SER A 238 13.95 -2.08 -0.25
N LYS A 239 14.13 -1.10 0.64
CA LYS A 239 15.45 -0.58 1.05
C LYS A 239 16.38 -1.64 1.63
N ASN A 240 15.84 -2.61 2.36
CA ASN A 240 16.61 -3.69 2.99
C ASN A 240 17.01 -4.80 2.00
N PHE A 241 16.67 -4.65 0.72
CA PHE A 241 16.94 -5.62 -0.33
C PHE A 241 17.72 -5.02 -1.51
N PRO A 242 18.91 -4.41 -1.29
CA PRO A 242 19.64 -3.66 -2.33
C PRO A 242 20.18 -4.55 -3.47
N PHE A 243 20.13 -5.86 -3.32
CA PHE A 243 20.49 -6.85 -4.34
C PHE A 243 19.40 -7.09 -5.39
N LEU A 244 18.19 -6.58 -5.16
CA LEU A 244 17.08 -6.72 -6.09
C LEU A 244 17.10 -5.62 -7.15
N ALA A 245 16.77 -6.00 -8.37
CA ALA A 245 16.50 -5.05 -9.44
C ALA A 245 15.20 -4.29 -9.15
N THR A 246 15.26 -2.97 -9.22
CA THR A 246 14.10 -2.08 -8.99
C THR A 246 13.88 -1.12 -10.14
N ASP A 247 12.67 -0.57 -10.24
CA ASP A 247 12.41 0.57 -11.12
C ASP A 247 12.90 1.89 -10.49
N GLU A 248 12.74 2.99 -11.21
CA GLU A 248 13.15 4.34 -10.79
C GLU A 248 12.45 4.83 -9.50
N ARG A 249 11.35 4.18 -9.11
CA ARG A 249 10.57 4.49 -7.90
C ARG A 249 10.90 3.54 -6.74
N GLY A 250 11.81 2.59 -6.95
CA GLY A 250 12.21 1.60 -5.95
C GLY A 250 11.34 0.34 -5.89
N TYR A 251 10.35 0.18 -6.78
CA TYR A 251 9.56 -1.05 -6.84
C TYR A 251 10.37 -2.21 -7.40
N VAL A 252 10.36 -3.35 -6.70
CA VAL A 252 11.05 -4.55 -7.16
C VAL A 252 10.51 -5.02 -8.50
N LEU A 253 11.40 -5.29 -9.44
CA LEU A 253 11.03 -5.85 -10.74
C LEU A 253 10.75 -7.33 -10.57
N GLY A 254 9.58 -7.75 -10.99
CA GLY A 254 9.09 -9.13 -11.00
C GLY A 254 7.90 -9.23 -11.94
N ASP A 255 7.72 -10.42 -12.52
CA ASP A 255 6.64 -10.73 -13.44
C ASP A 255 5.43 -11.36 -12.74
N GLU A 256 4.52 -11.97 -13.47
CA GLU A 256 3.35 -12.68 -12.96
C GLU A 256 3.73 -13.86 -12.04
N SER A 257 4.91 -14.47 -12.24
CA SER A 257 5.45 -15.54 -11.41
C SER A 257 6.01 -15.05 -10.07
N CYS A 258 6.08 -13.72 -9.87
CA CYS A 258 6.71 -13.06 -8.74
C CYS A 258 8.23 -13.29 -8.62
N GLU A 259 8.87 -13.88 -9.65
CA GLU A 259 10.30 -14.11 -9.70
C GLU A 259 11.06 -12.79 -9.80
N THR A 260 12.19 -12.70 -9.09
CA THR A 260 13.10 -11.54 -9.14
C THR A 260 14.35 -11.86 -9.96
N ASN A 261 15.27 -10.91 -10.04
CA ASN A 261 16.60 -11.15 -10.64
C ASN A 261 17.49 -12.13 -9.84
N VAL A 262 17.04 -12.58 -8.65
CA VAL A 262 17.80 -13.49 -7.79
C VAL A 262 17.06 -14.84 -7.68
N PRO A 263 17.66 -15.95 -8.11
CA PRO A 263 17.04 -17.27 -8.04
C PRO A 263 16.61 -17.64 -6.61
N GLY A 264 15.37 -18.12 -6.46
CA GLY A 264 14.78 -18.47 -5.17
C GLY A 264 14.37 -17.29 -4.29
N VAL A 265 14.38 -16.05 -4.84
CA VAL A 265 13.84 -14.83 -4.19
C VAL A 265 12.66 -14.31 -5.01
N TYR A 266 11.54 -14.12 -4.34
CA TYR A 266 10.26 -13.70 -4.91
C TYR A 266 9.78 -12.41 -4.28
N ALA A 267 9.14 -11.53 -5.06
CA ALA A 267 8.52 -10.31 -4.57
C ALA A 267 7.00 -10.37 -4.76
N ALA A 268 6.24 -10.20 -3.68
CA ALA A 268 4.79 -10.33 -3.66
C ALA A 268 4.11 -9.10 -3.05
N GLY A 269 2.99 -8.67 -3.61
CA GLY A 269 2.22 -7.53 -3.14
C GLY A 269 2.80 -6.19 -3.60
N ASP A 270 2.58 -5.16 -2.79
CA ASP A 270 2.79 -3.77 -3.20
C ASP A 270 4.25 -3.34 -3.28
N VAL A 271 5.18 -4.15 -2.78
CA VAL A 271 6.63 -3.92 -2.92
C VAL A 271 7.09 -4.08 -4.37
N ARG A 272 6.38 -4.88 -5.18
CA ARG A 272 6.75 -5.11 -6.57
C ARG A 272 6.11 -4.13 -7.55
N LYS A 273 6.75 -3.95 -8.71
CA LYS A 273 6.20 -3.18 -9.82
C LYS A 273 4.97 -3.89 -10.38
N LYS A 274 3.81 -3.22 -10.32
CA LYS A 274 2.54 -3.70 -10.85
C LYS A 274 1.57 -2.56 -11.15
N GLN A 275 0.54 -2.84 -11.92
CA GLN A 275 -0.42 -1.85 -12.38
C GLN A 275 -1.45 -1.51 -11.29
N LEU A 276 -1.96 -2.53 -10.61
CA LEU A 276 -2.99 -2.39 -9.59
C LEU A 276 -2.49 -2.88 -8.23
N ARG A 277 -2.60 -2.05 -7.20
CA ARG A 277 -2.28 -2.35 -5.80
C ARG A 277 -3.55 -2.42 -5.00
N GLN A 278 -4.01 -3.63 -4.73
CA GLN A 278 -5.22 -3.94 -3.98
C GLN A 278 -5.04 -5.25 -3.22
N VAL A 279 -5.89 -5.49 -2.21
CA VAL A 279 -5.84 -6.71 -1.39
C VAL A 279 -5.85 -7.97 -2.28
N ILE A 280 -6.78 -8.01 -3.24
CA ILE A 280 -6.93 -9.17 -4.14
C ILE A 280 -5.68 -9.44 -4.98
N THR A 281 -5.01 -8.39 -5.50
CA THR A 281 -3.79 -8.57 -6.29
C THR A 281 -2.59 -8.92 -5.41
N ALA A 282 -2.55 -8.48 -4.16
CA ALA A 282 -1.53 -8.88 -3.20
C ALA A 282 -1.68 -10.35 -2.80
N VAL A 283 -2.91 -10.81 -2.56
CA VAL A 283 -3.22 -12.24 -2.29
C VAL A 283 -2.81 -13.13 -3.46
N ALA A 284 -3.13 -12.72 -4.70
CA ALA A 284 -2.73 -13.45 -5.90
C ALA A 284 -1.20 -13.58 -6.02
N ASP A 285 -0.47 -12.49 -5.77
CA ASP A 285 1.00 -12.51 -5.80
C ASP A 285 1.57 -13.50 -4.75
N GLY A 286 1.02 -13.50 -3.54
CA GLY A 286 1.46 -14.44 -2.49
C GLY A 286 1.32 -15.90 -2.91
N ALA A 287 0.21 -16.23 -3.58
CA ALA A 287 -0.01 -17.57 -4.13
C ALA A 287 0.99 -17.90 -5.25
N ASN A 288 1.18 -17.00 -6.21
CA ASN A 288 2.09 -17.19 -7.35
C ASN A 288 3.56 -17.31 -6.89
N ALA A 289 3.98 -16.51 -5.92
CA ALA A 289 5.33 -16.58 -5.34
C ALA A 289 5.63 -17.97 -4.73
N VAL A 290 4.66 -18.56 -4.05
CA VAL A 290 4.83 -19.90 -3.47
C VAL A 290 4.85 -20.97 -4.55
N GLU A 291 4.00 -20.89 -5.55
CA GLU A 291 4.00 -21.85 -6.66
C GLU A 291 5.36 -21.86 -7.37
N SER A 292 5.92 -20.68 -7.63
CA SER A 292 7.26 -20.53 -8.20
C SER A 292 8.36 -21.06 -7.29
N ALA A 293 8.22 -20.85 -5.97
CA ALA A 293 9.19 -21.38 -4.99
C ALA A 293 9.14 -22.91 -4.89
N VAL A 294 7.95 -23.52 -4.99
CA VAL A 294 7.81 -24.99 -5.03
C VAL A 294 8.50 -25.56 -6.25
N ARG A 295 8.27 -24.97 -7.41
CA ARG A 295 8.95 -25.36 -8.67
C ARG A 295 10.47 -25.29 -8.52
N TYR A 296 10.99 -24.15 -8.04
CA TYR A 296 12.43 -23.97 -7.80
C TYR A 296 13.02 -25.04 -6.86
N LEU A 297 12.31 -25.38 -5.77
CA LEU A 297 12.78 -26.37 -4.80
C LEU A 297 12.72 -27.82 -5.33
N THR A 298 11.87 -28.12 -6.31
CA THR A 298 11.76 -29.45 -6.92
C THR A 298 12.76 -29.67 -8.04
N GLU A 299 13.31 -28.61 -8.63
CA GLU A 299 14.30 -28.66 -9.71
C GLU A 299 15.75 -28.69 -9.18
N GLN A 300 15.97 -28.57 -7.86
CA GLN A 300 17.26 -28.68 -7.17
C GLN A 300 17.45 -30.03 -6.51
#